data_d2bf3b09d4d83a227dc56d47cdbde69f
#
_entry.id   d2bf3b09d4d83a227dc56d47cdbde69f
#
_cell.length_a   1.000
_cell.length_b   1.000
_cell.length_c   1.000
_cell.angle_alpha   90.00
_cell.angle_beta   90.00
_cell.angle_gamma   90.00
#
_symmetry.space_group_name_H-M   'P 1'
#
loop_
_entity.id
_entity.type
_entity.pdbx_description
1 polymer ?
#
loop_
_entity_poly.entity_id
_entity_poly.type
_entity_poly.pdbx_seq_one_letter_code
_entity_poly.pdbx_strand_id
1 'polypeptide(L)'
;MKLLDTVLALEASAQAGPAGGGEELVAEEGRGPGAAKRVLVSVHGIGKHGEGFSNNWWKALSPYVGGMFEPSTLGQGRIEVVWSDLVNSRSLADAQTHGAQGLEGQGLEGQAARAEALRASILEVIEDRGDREAARGLGLEQRPATRGFLDGLDDFLVYMLNEGMRRQILERFTSKVGPLLDAGVTVDVMSHSWGTVVAYEGLRELEARPRAGRVAHFFTVGSALSIGPVQETLRPANRPPQGGRAPFPSLANSWINLDAQGDLVGGSLSRRFPVSREYLNLLPTTCPKRLWGYDLGCAHGSYFQASNTAVNRDIFAAHLLDRARGLEQAMAAAIAEGNGVVPEALLALA
;
A
#
# COMPACT_ATOMS: atom_id res chain seq x y z
N MET A 1 -19.60 32.24 1.86
CA MET A 1 -19.64 32.46 3.32
C MET A 1 -20.04 31.22 4.08
N LYS A 2 -21.19 30.57 3.82
CA LYS A 2 -21.66 29.39 4.56
C LYS A 2 -20.71 28.15 4.50
N LEU A 3 -20.03 27.91 3.38
CA LEU A 3 -19.15 26.76 3.23
C LEU A 3 -17.84 26.90 4.03
N LEU A 4 -17.29 28.11 4.07
CA LEU A 4 -16.10 28.43 4.86
C LEU A 4 -16.39 28.26 6.37
N ASP A 5 -17.58 28.70 6.79
CA ASP A 5 -18.05 28.55 8.17
C ASP A 5 -18.23 27.07 8.54
N THR A 6 -18.67 26.23 7.60
CA THR A 6 -18.80 24.77 7.80
C THR A 6 -17.44 24.08 7.89
N VAL A 7 -16.47 24.48 7.07
CA VAL A 7 -15.10 23.95 7.11
C VAL A 7 -14.40 24.37 8.41
N LEU A 8 -14.53 25.63 8.81
CA LEU A 8 -13.99 26.16 10.06
C LEU A 8 -14.68 25.54 11.30
N ALA A 9 -15.98 25.22 11.22
CA ALA A 9 -16.71 24.53 12.26
C ALA A 9 -16.27 23.05 12.40
N LEU A 10 -15.92 22.39 11.29
CA LEU A 10 -15.36 21.06 11.29
C LEU A 10 -13.93 21.03 11.88
N GLU A 11 -13.11 22.05 11.60
CA GLU A 11 -11.79 22.21 12.20
C GLU A 11 -11.89 22.52 13.71
N ALA A 12 -12.82 23.37 14.11
CA ALA A 12 -13.06 23.67 15.52
C ALA A 12 -13.63 22.46 16.30
N SER A 13 -14.50 21.67 15.67
CA SER A 13 -15.04 20.43 16.26
C SER A 13 -13.99 19.34 16.40
N ALA A 14 -12.96 19.32 15.54
CA ALA A 14 -11.84 18.39 15.63
C ALA A 14 -10.84 18.79 16.74
N GLN A 15 -10.85 20.03 17.19
CA GLN A 15 -9.98 20.55 18.28
C GLN A 15 -10.67 20.54 19.64
N ALA A 16 -12.00 20.50 19.71
CA ALA A 16 -12.76 20.36 20.95
C ALA A 16 -12.85 18.86 21.29
N GLY A 17 -12.01 18.41 22.21
CA GLY A 17 -12.17 17.09 22.84
C GLY A 17 -13.57 17.00 23.51
N PRO A 18 -14.15 15.80 23.67
CA PRO A 18 -15.50 15.64 24.19
C PRO A 18 -15.59 16.18 25.61
N ALA A 19 -16.41 17.23 25.77
CA ALA A 19 -16.86 17.67 27.08
C ALA A 19 -17.73 16.54 27.70
N GLY A 20 -17.41 16.15 28.91
CA GLY A 20 -17.97 15.00 29.58
C GLY A 20 -19.50 14.99 29.65
N GLY A 21 -20.07 13.93 29.14
CA GLY A 21 -21.40 13.46 29.40
C GLY A 21 -21.30 11.99 29.77
N GLY A 22 -21.63 11.67 31.02
CA GLY A 22 -21.58 10.31 31.54
C GLY A 22 -22.54 9.41 30.78
N GLU A 23 -22.01 8.42 30.10
CA GLU A 23 -22.73 7.24 29.64
C GLU A 23 -22.04 5.99 30.21
N GLU A 24 -22.87 5.12 30.69
CA GLU A 24 -22.64 3.89 31.41
C GLU A 24 -21.62 3.01 30.70
N LEU A 25 -20.48 2.77 31.37
CA LEU A 25 -19.42 1.86 30.92
C LEU A 25 -19.95 0.44 30.89
N VAL A 26 -20.36 -0.04 29.73
CA VAL A 26 -20.41 -1.48 29.49
C VAL A 26 -18.97 -1.97 29.53
N ALA A 27 -18.63 -2.76 30.51
CA ALA A 27 -17.33 -3.32 30.76
C ALA A 27 -16.85 -4.10 29.53
N GLU A 28 -15.81 -3.61 28.83
CA GLU A 28 -15.01 -4.38 27.87
C GLU A 28 -14.14 -5.40 28.66
N GLU A 29 -14.73 -6.51 29.06
CA GLU A 29 -14.01 -7.64 29.65
C GLU A 29 -13.18 -8.31 28.54
N GLY A 30 -11.84 -8.23 28.61
CA GLY A 30 -10.97 -9.13 27.89
C GLY A 30 -9.69 -8.55 27.28
N ARG A 31 -9.41 -7.26 27.39
CA ARG A 31 -8.12 -6.70 26.94
C ARG A 31 -7.24 -6.35 28.13
N GLY A 32 -6.04 -6.94 28.19
CA GLY A 32 -5.02 -6.52 29.15
C GLY A 32 -4.72 -5.02 29.04
N PRO A 33 -4.32 -4.34 30.13
CA PRO A 33 -4.04 -2.91 30.13
C PRO A 33 -2.88 -2.64 29.17
N GLY A 34 -3.13 -1.86 28.08
CA GLY A 34 -2.12 -1.40 27.11
C GLY A 34 -2.24 -1.95 25.70
N ALA A 35 -3.26 -2.77 25.36
CA ALA A 35 -3.45 -3.20 23.97
C ALA A 35 -3.93 -2.03 23.09
N ALA A 36 -3.26 -1.82 21.93
CA ALA A 36 -3.66 -0.80 20.97
C ALA A 36 -5.07 -1.08 20.42
N LYS A 37 -5.94 -0.08 20.43
CA LYS A 37 -7.28 -0.18 19.84
C LYS A 37 -7.23 -0.20 18.31
N ARG A 38 -6.19 0.38 17.73
CA ARG A 38 -5.94 0.47 16.30
C ARG A 38 -4.45 0.25 16.02
N VAL A 39 -4.14 -0.49 14.99
CA VAL A 39 -2.77 -0.90 14.66
C VAL A 39 -2.45 -0.55 13.20
N LEU A 40 -1.28 0.08 12.99
CA LEU A 40 -0.73 0.33 11.67
C LEU A 40 0.21 -0.83 11.29
N VAL A 41 -0.12 -1.54 10.23
CA VAL A 41 0.72 -2.61 9.65
C VAL A 41 1.42 -2.08 8.43
N SER A 42 2.75 -2.15 8.42
CA SER A 42 3.60 -1.75 7.30
C SER A 42 4.15 -2.99 6.58
N VAL A 43 4.09 -2.98 5.24
CA VAL A 43 4.61 -4.07 4.39
C VAL A 43 5.57 -3.49 3.35
N HIS A 44 6.84 -3.87 3.43
CA HIS A 44 7.88 -3.35 2.53
C HIS A 44 7.86 -4.00 1.14
N GLY A 45 8.54 -3.36 0.17
CA GLY A 45 8.79 -3.88 -1.17
C GLY A 45 9.97 -4.85 -1.25
N ILE A 46 10.58 -4.94 -2.44
CA ILE A 46 11.83 -5.69 -2.66
C ILE A 46 13.03 -5.00 -2.02
N GLY A 47 14.13 -5.72 -1.90
CA GLY A 47 15.39 -5.26 -1.31
C GLY A 47 15.57 -5.74 0.12
N LYS A 48 16.74 -5.43 0.68
CA LYS A 48 17.09 -5.84 2.05
C LYS A 48 16.41 -4.93 3.06
N HIS A 49 15.43 -5.47 3.76
CA HIS A 49 14.74 -4.79 4.84
C HIS A 49 14.87 -5.59 6.13
N GLY A 50 15.08 -4.91 7.24
CA GLY A 50 15.06 -5.47 8.59
C GLY A 50 14.00 -4.80 9.44
N GLU A 51 13.93 -5.21 10.70
CA GLU A 51 13.08 -4.55 11.69
C GLU A 51 13.44 -3.06 11.79
N GLY A 52 12.41 -2.22 11.87
CA GLY A 52 12.54 -0.76 11.88
C GLY A 52 12.50 -0.12 10.49
N PHE A 53 12.27 -0.88 9.40
CA PHE A 53 12.20 -0.32 8.05
C PHE A 53 11.13 0.78 7.92
N SER A 54 10.04 0.67 8.65
CA SER A 54 8.93 1.62 8.61
C SER A 54 9.12 2.85 9.52
N ASN A 55 10.25 2.97 10.24
CA ASN A 55 10.46 4.09 11.16
C ASN A 55 10.46 5.45 10.44
N ASN A 56 11.01 5.52 9.22
CA ASN A 56 10.94 6.75 8.43
C ASN A 56 9.51 7.03 7.94
N TRP A 57 8.73 6.02 7.59
CA TRP A 57 7.31 6.17 7.24
C TRP A 57 6.52 6.72 8.43
N TRP A 58 6.75 6.14 9.60
CA TRP A 58 6.12 6.61 10.83
C TRP A 58 6.53 8.04 11.18
N LYS A 59 7.83 8.37 11.08
CA LYS A 59 8.32 9.73 11.34
C LYS A 59 7.67 10.76 10.40
N ALA A 60 7.38 10.39 9.17
CA ALA A 60 6.70 11.26 8.21
C ALA A 60 5.21 11.42 8.52
N LEU A 61 4.54 10.37 9.00
CA LEU A 61 3.09 10.31 9.22
C LEU A 61 2.67 10.77 10.61
N SER A 62 3.44 10.39 11.65
CA SER A 62 3.06 10.58 13.07
C SER A 62 2.67 12.02 13.45
N PRO A 63 3.26 13.10 12.89
CA PRO A 63 2.86 14.45 13.22
C PRO A 63 1.38 14.78 12.89
N TYR A 64 0.77 13.99 12.02
CA TYR A 64 -0.57 14.28 11.49
C TYR A 64 -1.67 13.38 12.05
N VAL A 65 -1.33 12.24 12.68
CA VAL A 65 -2.31 11.23 13.14
C VAL A 65 -2.53 11.19 14.65
N GLY A 66 -1.78 12.03 15.41
CA GLY A 66 -1.91 12.09 16.88
C GLY A 66 -1.68 10.74 17.56
N GLY A 67 -2.41 10.48 18.64
CA GLY A 67 -2.33 9.24 19.44
C GLY A 67 -3.10 8.05 18.90
N MET A 68 -3.47 8.02 17.62
CA MET A 68 -4.35 7.00 17.03
C MET A 68 -3.84 5.56 17.18
N PHE A 69 -2.52 5.37 17.13
CA PHE A 69 -1.85 4.07 17.18
C PHE A 69 -1.10 3.84 18.50
N GLU A 70 -1.59 4.42 19.59
CA GLU A 70 -0.93 4.26 20.89
C GLU A 70 -1.17 2.89 21.52
N PRO A 71 -0.15 2.28 22.16
CA PRO A 71 1.25 2.74 22.18
C PRO A 71 1.90 2.58 20.79
N SER A 72 2.49 3.66 20.23
CA SER A 72 3.04 3.70 18.86
C SER A 72 4.42 3.04 18.70
N THR A 73 4.76 2.12 19.60
CA THR A 73 5.97 1.31 19.53
C THR A 73 5.83 0.15 18.56
N LEU A 74 6.96 -0.29 17.96
CA LEU A 74 6.98 -1.51 17.17
C LEU A 74 6.57 -2.71 18.03
N GLY A 75 5.76 -3.60 17.46
CA GLY A 75 5.21 -4.76 18.15
C GLY A 75 3.91 -4.47 18.93
N GLN A 76 3.47 -3.21 19.01
CA GLN A 76 2.21 -2.81 19.67
C GLN A 76 1.27 -2.07 18.70
N GLY A 77 1.24 -0.75 18.71
CA GLY A 77 0.43 0.04 17.77
C GLY A 77 0.98 0.08 16.34
N ARG A 78 2.23 -0.37 16.15
CA ARG A 78 2.87 -0.50 14.83
C ARG A 78 3.44 -1.90 14.65
N ILE A 79 3.10 -2.54 13.54
CA ILE A 79 3.56 -3.88 13.17
C ILE A 79 4.24 -3.81 11.81
N GLU A 80 5.37 -4.47 11.68
CA GLU A 80 6.09 -4.62 10.43
C GLU A 80 6.00 -6.06 9.92
N VAL A 81 5.68 -6.19 8.64
CA VAL A 81 5.77 -7.47 7.94
C VAL A 81 7.09 -7.48 7.18
N VAL A 82 8.12 -8.08 7.80
CA VAL A 82 9.44 -8.30 7.19
C VAL A 82 9.43 -9.68 6.52
N TRP A 83 9.76 -9.73 5.23
CA TRP A 83 9.78 -10.97 4.43
C TRP A 83 11.03 -11.11 3.56
N SER A 84 11.83 -10.06 3.41
CA SER A 84 13.04 -10.09 2.56
C SER A 84 14.13 -11.03 3.11
N ASP A 85 14.13 -11.33 4.41
CA ASP A 85 15.04 -12.32 5.00
C ASP A 85 14.84 -13.74 4.43
N LEU A 86 13.63 -14.05 3.96
CA LEU A 86 13.31 -15.34 3.36
C LEU A 86 13.89 -15.51 1.95
N VAL A 87 14.09 -14.43 1.21
CA VAL A 87 14.52 -14.43 -0.19
C VAL A 87 15.96 -13.97 -0.38
N ASN A 88 16.44 -12.98 0.37
CA ASN A 88 17.81 -12.44 0.25
C ASN A 88 18.93 -13.43 0.56
N SER A 89 18.66 -14.55 1.24
CA SER A 89 19.63 -15.58 1.60
C SER A 89 19.70 -16.72 0.58
N ARG A 90 18.86 -16.68 -0.47
CA ARG A 90 18.74 -17.80 -1.42
C ARG A 90 18.83 -17.26 -2.84
N SER A 91 19.75 -17.80 -3.63
CA SER A 91 19.71 -17.57 -5.07
C SER A 91 18.46 -18.22 -5.67
N LEU A 92 18.00 -17.75 -6.83
CA LEU A 92 16.91 -18.37 -7.57
C LEU A 92 17.18 -19.89 -7.76
N ALA A 93 18.46 -20.28 -7.95
CA ALA A 93 18.92 -21.66 -8.09
C ALA A 93 18.73 -22.46 -6.79
N ASP A 94 19.03 -21.89 -5.62
CA ASP A 94 18.85 -22.54 -4.34
C ASP A 94 17.37 -22.70 -3.96
N ALA A 95 16.53 -21.71 -4.31
CA ALA A 95 15.09 -21.78 -4.13
C ALA A 95 14.45 -22.88 -5.01
N GLN A 96 15.03 -23.12 -6.21
CA GLN A 96 14.60 -24.16 -7.14
C GLN A 96 14.91 -25.58 -6.60
N THR A 97 16.05 -25.76 -5.94
CA THR A 97 16.45 -27.08 -5.39
C THR A 97 15.66 -27.48 -4.14
N HIS A 98 15.21 -26.53 -3.33
CA HIS A 98 14.45 -26.81 -2.10
C HIS A 98 12.93 -26.75 -2.28
N GLY A 99 12.44 -26.13 -3.37
CA GLY A 99 11.01 -26.04 -3.72
C GLY A 99 10.48 -27.20 -4.56
N ALA A 100 11.34 -28.08 -5.02
CA ALA A 100 11.00 -29.18 -5.94
C ALA A 100 10.06 -30.26 -5.35
N GLN A 101 9.76 -30.23 -4.05
CA GLN A 101 8.87 -31.22 -3.42
C GLN A 101 7.36 -30.96 -3.66
N GLY A 102 6.98 -29.98 -4.48
CA GLY A 102 5.56 -29.64 -4.70
C GLY A 102 5.12 -29.48 -6.16
N LEU A 103 6.03 -29.62 -7.13
CA LEU A 103 5.69 -29.47 -8.56
C LEU A 103 6.18 -30.69 -9.34
N GLU A 104 5.47 -31.78 -9.21
CA GLU A 104 5.60 -32.93 -10.11
C GLU A 104 5.17 -32.49 -11.52
N GLY A 105 6.12 -32.40 -12.46
CA GLY A 105 5.84 -32.30 -13.89
C GLY A 105 6.61 -31.28 -14.74
N GLN A 106 7.29 -30.28 -14.17
CA GLN A 106 8.16 -29.39 -14.97
C GLN A 106 9.61 -29.46 -14.47
N GLY A 107 10.52 -29.90 -15.35
CA GLY A 107 11.96 -29.96 -15.02
C GLY A 107 12.54 -28.58 -14.66
N LEU A 108 13.69 -28.55 -13.97
CA LEU A 108 14.40 -27.32 -13.56
C LEU A 108 14.60 -26.30 -14.71
N GLU A 109 14.82 -26.79 -15.94
CA GLU A 109 14.94 -25.95 -17.14
C GLU A 109 13.64 -25.19 -17.48
N GLY A 110 12.49 -25.83 -17.33
CA GLY A 110 11.19 -25.19 -17.56
C GLY A 110 10.85 -24.08 -16.55
N GLN A 111 11.29 -24.24 -15.30
CA GLN A 111 11.09 -23.21 -14.26
C GLN A 111 12.01 -22.00 -14.49
N ALA A 112 13.27 -22.24 -14.87
CA ALA A 112 14.21 -21.17 -15.20
C ALA A 112 13.72 -20.36 -16.42
N ALA A 113 13.28 -21.04 -17.48
CA ALA A 113 12.72 -20.38 -18.65
C ALA A 113 11.47 -19.54 -18.34
N ARG A 114 10.60 -20.03 -17.43
CA ARG A 114 9.41 -19.30 -16.98
C ARG A 114 9.78 -18.07 -16.15
N ALA A 115 10.79 -18.15 -15.29
CA ALA A 115 11.29 -17.05 -14.50
C ALA A 115 11.87 -15.95 -15.42
N GLU A 116 12.68 -16.33 -16.40
CA GLU A 116 13.26 -15.40 -17.36
C GLU A 116 12.18 -14.74 -18.24
N ALA A 117 11.20 -15.49 -18.71
CA ALA A 117 10.09 -14.94 -19.47
C ALA A 117 9.27 -13.93 -18.65
N LEU A 118 8.96 -14.24 -17.39
CA LEU A 118 8.26 -13.32 -16.50
C LEU A 118 9.08 -12.07 -16.21
N ARG A 119 10.39 -12.25 -15.96
CA ARG A 119 11.33 -11.15 -15.77
C ARG A 119 11.33 -10.22 -16.99
N ALA A 120 11.50 -10.77 -18.18
CA ALA A 120 11.50 -10.00 -19.43
C ALA A 120 10.18 -9.23 -19.61
N SER A 121 9.04 -9.87 -19.39
CA SER A 121 7.72 -9.24 -19.50
C SER A 121 7.51 -8.10 -18.48
N ILE A 122 8.01 -8.24 -17.26
CA ILE A 122 7.94 -7.16 -16.25
C ILE A 122 8.84 -5.99 -16.68
N LEU A 123 10.05 -6.28 -17.14
CA LEU A 123 10.99 -5.26 -17.58
C LEU A 123 10.47 -4.49 -18.80
N GLU A 124 9.87 -5.16 -19.77
CA GLU A 124 9.23 -4.53 -20.92
C GLU A 124 8.15 -3.51 -20.49
N VAL A 125 7.31 -3.84 -19.52
CA VAL A 125 6.31 -2.90 -18.99
C VAL A 125 6.96 -1.70 -18.31
N ILE A 126 8.06 -1.92 -17.57
CA ILE A 126 8.78 -0.85 -16.86
C ILE A 126 9.50 0.06 -17.86
N GLU A 127 10.15 -0.50 -18.87
CA GLU A 127 10.82 0.26 -19.93
C GLU A 127 9.82 1.08 -20.75
N ASP A 128 8.70 0.47 -21.16
CA ASP A 128 7.62 1.17 -21.89
C ASP A 128 7.00 2.32 -21.06
N ARG A 129 6.90 2.17 -19.75
CA ARG A 129 6.51 3.29 -18.87
C ARG A 129 7.57 4.38 -18.84
N GLY A 130 8.84 4.00 -18.74
CA GLY A 130 9.97 4.91 -18.80
C GLY A 130 9.98 5.72 -20.10
N ASP A 131 9.77 5.08 -21.23
CA ASP A 131 9.72 5.72 -22.55
C ASP A 131 8.53 6.68 -22.66
N ARG A 132 7.38 6.35 -22.12
CA ARG A 132 6.22 7.26 -22.07
C ARG A 132 6.46 8.48 -21.19
N GLU A 133 7.09 8.32 -20.05
CA GLU A 133 7.45 9.44 -19.17
C GLU A 133 8.50 10.34 -19.84
N ALA A 134 9.44 9.77 -20.59
CA ALA A 134 10.40 10.55 -21.41
C ALA A 134 9.72 11.36 -22.50
N ALA A 135 8.80 10.74 -23.24
CA ALA A 135 8.05 11.41 -24.29
C ALA A 135 7.21 12.59 -23.75
N ARG A 136 6.85 12.57 -22.47
CA ARG A 136 6.19 13.68 -21.75
C ARG A 136 7.16 14.79 -21.34
N GLY A 137 8.42 14.74 -21.73
CA GLY A 137 9.45 15.72 -21.36
C GLY A 137 10.10 15.44 -20.00
N LEU A 138 9.90 14.25 -19.46
CA LEU A 138 10.50 13.79 -18.20
C LEU A 138 11.83 13.03 -18.40
N GLY A 139 12.58 13.42 -19.42
CA GLY A 139 13.97 13.10 -19.77
C GLY A 139 14.59 11.76 -19.35
N LEU A 140 14.78 10.88 -20.32
CA LEU A 140 15.33 9.53 -20.15
C LEU A 140 16.86 9.41 -20.21
N GLU A 141 17.64 10.39 -19.86
CA GLU A 141 19.09 10.19 -19.92
C GLU A 141 19.69 9.39 -18.76
N GLN A 142 18.88 8.72 -17.90
CA GLN A 142 19.45 7.96 -16.78
C GLN A 142 18.82 6.59 -16.53
N ARG A 143 19.43 5.59 -17.15
CA ARG A 143 19.29 4.16 -16.87
C ARG A 143 19.90 3.62 -15.53
N PRO A 144 20.54 4.39 -14.61
CA PRO A 144 21.10 3.80 -13.38
C PRO A 144 20.04 3.40 -12.33
N ALA A 145 18.86 4.03 -12.31
CA ALA A 145 17.81 3.72 -11.33
C ALA A 145 17.17 2.33 -11.55
N THR A 146 17.25 1.81 -12.79
CA THR A 146 16.77 0.46 -13.09
C THR A 146 17.65 -0.63 -12.49
N ARG A 147 18.92 -0.39 -12.22
CA ARG A 147 19.86 -1.43 -11.78
C ARG A 147 19.55 -1.91 -10.35
N GLY A 148 19.34 -1.01 -9.37
CA GLY A 148 18.98 -1.41 -8.02
C GLY A 148 17.57 -2.02 -7.93
N PHE A 149 16.68 -1.65 -8.84
CA PHE A 149 15.38 -2.28 -9.02
C PHE A 149 15.53 -3.71 -9.59
N LEU A 150 16.43 -3.91 -10.55
CA LEU A 150 16.70 -5.22 -11.15
C LEU A 150 17.28 -6.22 -10.16
N ASP A 151 18.16 -5.77 -9.25
CA ASP A 151 18.78 -6.63 -8.24
C ASP A 151 17.75 -7.20 -7.25
N GLY A 152 16.64 -6.50 -7.00
CA GLY A 152 15.56 -6.97 -6.13
C GLY A 152 14.44 -7.74 -6.84
N LEU A 153 14.38 -7.68 -8.17
CA LEU A 153 13.34 -8.35 -8.94
C LEU A 153 13.39 -9.88 -8.80
N ASP A 154 14.60 -10.44 -8.70
CA ASP A 154 14.79 -11.88 -8.53
C ASP A 154 14.15 -12.40 -7.23
N ASP A 155 14.23 -11.63 -6.14
CA ASP A 155 13.57 -11.94 -4.86
C ASP A 155 12.05 -12.05 -5.04
N PHE A 156 11.48 -11.18 -5.86
CA PHE A 156 10.06 -11.19 -6.13
C PHE A 156 9.64 -12.31 -7.09
N LEU A 157 10.47 -12.64 -8.07
CA LEU A 157 10.23 -13.81 -8.95
C LEU A 157 10.18 -15.11 -8.12
N VAL A 158 11.00 -15.24 -7.08
CA VAL A 158 10.90 -16.36 -6.14
C VAL A 158 9.53 -16.40 -5.47
N TYR A 159 9.01 -15.27 -5.00
CA TYR A 159 7.66 -15.20 -4.45
C TYR A 159 6.61 -15.64 -5.47
N MET A 160 6.69 -15.15 -6.70
CA MET A 160 5.66 -15.38 -7.71
C MET A 160 5.65 -16.80 -8.28
N LEU A 161 6.79 -17.45 -8.36
CA LEU A 161 6.97 -18.73 -9.06
C LEU A 161 7.18 -19.92 -8.13
N ASN A 162 7.57 -19.70 -6.88
CA ASN A 162 7.75 -20.76 -5.89
C ASN A 162 6.62 -20.72 -4.84
N GLU A 163 5.67 -21.65 -4.96
CA GLU A 163 4.50 -21.69 -4.06
C GLU A 163 4.87 -21.97 -2.60
N GLY A 164 5.94 -22.72 -2.34
CA GLY A 164 6.46 -22.94 -0.99
C GLY A 164 6.95 -21.63 -0.36
N MET A 165 7.73 -20.86 -1.10
CA MET A 165 8.23 -19.55 -0.65
C MET A 165 7.09 -18.53 -0.54
N ARG A 166 6.19 -18.48 -1.52
CA ARG A 166 4.98 -17.65 -1.46
C ARG A 166 4.20 -17.90 -0.17
N ARG A 167 4.00 -19.17 0.19
CA ARG A 167 3.29 -19.55 1.41
C ARG A 167 4.01 -19.06 2.66
N GLN A 168 5.34 -19.21 2.75
CA GLN A 168 6.12 -18.72 3.88
C GLN A 168 6.05 -17.20 4.01
N ILE A 169 6.11 -16.47 2.90
CA ILE A 169 6.00 -15.00 2.90
C ILE A 169 4.59 -14.55 3.30
N LEU A 170 3.55 -15.21 2.77
CA LEU A 170 2.17 -14.94 3.17
C LEU A 170 1.93 -15.25 4.65
N GLU A 171 2.55 -16.30 5.18
CA GLU A 171 2.51 -16.61 6.61
C GLU A 171 3.12 -15.51 7.48
N ARG A 172 4.18 -14.81 7.01
CA ARG A 172 4.70 -13.61 7.71
C ARG A 172 3.63 -12.51 7.84
N PHE A 173 2.79 -12.35 6.84
CA PHE A 173 1.69 -11.40 6.88
C PHE A 173 0.54 -11.92 7.75
N THR A 174 0.05 -13.12 7.48
CA THR A 174 -1.15 -13.68 8.10
C THR A 174 -0.95 -13.97 9.58
N SER A 175 0.24 -14.41 10.01
CA SER A 175 0.58 -14.64 11.42
C SER A 175 0.64 -13.36 12.26
N LYS A 176 0.90 -12.20 11.65
CA LYS A 176 0.92 -10.90 12.33
C LYS A 176 -0.44 -10.22 12.31
N VAL A 177 -1.14 -10.26 11.19
CA VAL A 177 -2.41 -9.55 11.00
C VAL A 177 -3.59 -10.38 11.51
N GLY A 178 -3.57 -11.69 11.31
CA GLY A 178 -4.66 -12.58 11.71
C GLY A 178 -5.05 -12.49 13.18
N PRO A 179 -4.10 -12.62 14.13
CA PRO A 179 -4.40 -12.50 15.57
C PRO A 179 -4.98 -11.15 15.96
N LEU A 180 -4.56 -10.05 15.34
CA LEU A 180 -5.14 -8.72 15.58
C LEU A 180 -6.62 -8.68 15.17
N LEU A 181 -6.92 -9.19 13.98
CA LEU A 181 -8.31 -9.26 13.50
C LEU A 181 -9.15 -10.23 14.33
N ASP A 182 -8.60 -11.33 14.80
CA ASP A 182 -9.29 -12.27 15.72
C ASP A 182 -9.62 -11.62 17.06
N ALA A 183 -8.73 -10.76 17.56
CA ALA A 183 -8.93 -9.98 18.78
C ALA A 183 -9.86 -8.77 18.60
N GLY A 184 -10.46 -8.58 17.42
CA GLY A 184 -11.35 -7.45 17.15
C GLY A 184 -10.62 -6.10 16.98
N VAL A 185 -9.30 -6.11 16.76
CA VAL A 185 -8.53 -4.88 16.56
C VAL A 185 -8.82 -4.29 15.18
N THR A 186 -8.96 -2.98 15.10
CA THR A 186 -8.99 -2.26 13.84
C THR A 186 -7.55 -2.14 13.31
N VAL A 187 -7.34 -2.54 12.06
CA VAL A 187 -6.02 -2.51 11.42
C VAL A 187 -6.04 -1.56 10.24
N ASP A 188 -4.97 -0.80 10.05
CA ASP A 188 -4.67 -0.12 8.79
C ASP A 188 -3.45 -0.77 8.17
N VAL A 189 -3.51 -1.10 6.89
CA VAL A 189 -2.40 -1.73 6.17
C VAL A 189 -1.81 -0.73 5.19
N MET A 190 -0.53 -0.42 5.35
CA MET A 190 0.25 0.43 4.46
C MET A 190 1.32 -0.42 3.78
N SER A 191 1.13 -0.67 2.50
CA SER A 191 1.99 -1.54 1.69
C SER A 191 2.64 -0.77 0.55
N HIS A 192 3.92 -1.05 0.27
CA HIS A 192 4.70 -0.37 -0.74
C HIS A 192 5.26 -1.33 -1.77
N SER A 193 5.27 -0.90 -3.04
CA SER A 193 5.94 -1.63 -4.12
C SER A 193 5.41 -3.08 -4.24
N TRP A 194 6.29 -4.05 -4.29
CA TRP A 194 5.97 -5.48 -4.32
C TRP A 194 5.28 -5.97 -3.05
N GLY A 195 5.46 -5.30 -1.91
CA GLY A 195 4.73 -5.58 -0.67
C GLY A 195 3.21 -5.42 -0.82
N THR A 196 2.74 -4.68 -1.83
CA THR A 196 1.32 -4.56 -2.14
C THR A 196 0.71 -5.87 -2.63
N VAL A 197 1.49 -6.69 -3.33
CA VAL A 197 1.08 -8.03 -3.77
C VAL A 197 0.97 -8.96 -2.57
N VAL A 198 1.98 -8.94 -1.68
CA VAL A 198 1.97 -9.73 -0.44
C VAL A 198 0.78 -9.36 0.44
N ALA A 199 0.54 -8.06 0.64
CA ALA A 199 -0.58 -7.58 1.44
C ALA A 199 -1.93 -7.95 0.83
N TYR A 200 -2.10 -7.78 -0.49
CA TYR A 200 -3.34 -8.15 -1.19
C TYR A 200 -3.64 -9.65 -1.05
N GLU A 201 -2.69 -10.53 -1.42
CA GLU A 201 -2.88 -11.98 -1.31
C GLU A 201 -3.03 -12.43 0.14
N GLY A 202 -2.30 -11.80 1.09
CA GLY A 202 -2.42 -12.08 2.51
C GLY A 202 -3.79 -11.71 3.08
N LEU A 203 -4.35 -10.56 2.70
CA LEU A 203 -5.73 -10.18 3.07
C LEU A 203 -6.75 -11.16 2.51
N ARG A 204 -6.61 -11.57 1.26
CA ARG A 204 -7.45 -12.57 0.62
C ARG A 204 -7.38 -13.94 1.32
N GLU A 205 -6.21 -14.33 1.80
CA GLU A 205 -6.03 -15.58 2.56
C GLU A 205 -6.71 -15.51 3.94
N LEU A 206 -6.65 -14.36 4.60
CA LEU A 206 -7.30 -14.13 5.90
C LEU A 206 -8.83 -14.19 5.85
N GLU A 207 -9.44 -14.06 4.67
CA GLU A 207 -10.90 -14.18 4.47
C GLU A 207 -11.42 -15.61 4.57
N ALA A 208 -10.54 -16.61 4.61
CA ALA A 208 -10.96 -18.02 4.67
C ALA A 208 -11.87 -18.33 5.87
N ARG A 209 -11.89 -17.48 6.89
CA ARG A 209 -12.82 -17.57 8.01
C ARG A 209 -13.26 -16.18 8.50
N PRO A 210 -14.45 -16.07 9.13
CA PRO A 210 -14.89 -14.82 9.73
C PRO A 210 -13.90 -14.28 10.77
N ARG A 211 -13.78 -12.95 10.86
CA ARG A 211 -12.93 -12.25 11.81
C ARG A 211 -13.74 -11.24 12.60
N ALA A 212 -13.37 -11.01 13.86
CA ALA A 212 -14.03 -10.01 14.71
C ALA A 212 -13.61 -8.57 14.36
N GLY A 213 -12.34 -8.38 14.00
CA GLY A 213 -11.77 -7.11 13.54
C GLY A 213 -11.84 -6.94 12.04
N ARG A 214 -11.40 -5.79 11.58
CA ARG A 214 -11.39 -5.40 10.16
C ARG A 214 -10.18 -4.56 9.82
N VAL A 215 -9.88 -4.45 8.53
CA VAL A 215 -8.93 -3.49 7.97
C VAL A 215 -9.72 -2.23 7.62
N ALA A 216 -9.46 -1.12 8.34
CA ALA A 216 -10.12 0.15 8.05
C ALA A 216 -9.68 0.69 6.70
N HIS A 217 -8.37 0.75 6.49
CA HIS A 217 -7.79 1.21 5.22
C HIS A 217 -6.69 0.25 4.76
N PHE A 218 -6.75 -0.09 3.48
CA PHE A 218 -5.69 -0.79 2.77
C PHE A 218 -5.07 0.18 1.76
N PHE A 219 -3.87 0.66 2.06
CA PHE A 219 -3.10 1.53 1.18
C PHE A 219 -2.14 0.69 0.34
N THR A 220 -2.23 0.86 -0.99
CA THR A 220 -1.26 0.35 -1.95
C THR A 220 -0.51 1.53 -2.55
N VAL A 221 0.80 1.59 -2.32
CA VAL A 221 1.66 2.74 -2.61
C VAL A 221 2.73 2.32 -3.59
N GLY A 222 2.82 2.97 -4.76
CA GLY A 222 3.74 2.56 -5.82
C GLY A 222 3.55 1.09 -6.21
N SER A 223 2.33 0.68 -6.45
CA SER A 223 1.88 -0.72 -6.41
C SER A 223 2.33 -1.55 -7.61
N ALA A 224 3.00 -2.67 -7.37
CA ALA A 224 3.33 -3.67 -8.39
C ALA A 224 2.09 -4.40 -8.95
N LEU A 225 0.93 -4.34 -8.28
CA LEU A 225 -0.35 -4.84 -8.82
C LEU A 225 -0.76 -4.12 -10.11
N SER A 226 -0.17 -2.97 -10.43
CA SER A 226 -0.40 -2.23 -11.68
C SER A 226 0.26 -2.89 -12.91
N ILE A 227 1.17 -3.84 -12.71
CA ILE A 227 1.96 -4.50 -13.75
C ILE A 227 1.21 -5.74 -14.24
N GLY A 228 0.82 -5.75 -15.54
CA GLY A 228 0.03 -6.84 -16.12
C GLY A 228 0.60 -8.24 -15.89
N PRO A 229 1.87 -8.51 -16.24
CA PRO A 229 2.52 -9.79 -15.95
C PRO A 229 2.44 -10.24 -14.48
N VAL A 230 2.51 -9.30 -13.52
CA VAL A 230 2.33 -9.59 -12.08
C VAL A 230 0.90 -10.06 -11.80
N GLN A 231 -0.11 -9.39 -12.37
CA GLN A 231 -1.51 -9.78 -12.20
C GLN A 231 -1.77 -11.21 -12.66
N GLU A 232 -1.13 -11.64 -13.75
CA GLU A 232 -1.28 -12.99 -14.30
C GLU A 232 -0.65 -14.08 -13.43
N THR A 233 0.30 -13.72 -12.57
CA THR A 233 0.96 -14.66 -11.65
C THR A 233 0.35 -14.71 -10.26
N LEU A 234 -0.64 -13.87 -9.94
CA LEU A 234 -1.42 -13.98 -8.71
C LEU A 234 -2.07 -15.36 -8.61
N ARG A 235 -2.38 -15.80 -7.40
CA ARG A 235 -3.17 -17.03 -7.22
C ARG A 235 -4.48 -16.97 -8.01
N PRO A 236 -4.97 -18.06 -8.59
CA PRO A 236 -6.14 -18.04 -9.47
C PRO A 236 -7.36 -17.31 -8.88
N ALA A 237 -7.63 -17.50 -7.58
CA ALA A 237 -8.74 -16.83 -6.88
C ALA A 237 -8.54 -15.32 -6.68
N ASN A 238 -7.33 -14.81 -6.89
CA ASN A 238 -6.95 -13.41 -6.68
C ASN A 238 -6.72 -12.65 -8.00
N ARG A 239 -6.68 -13.37 -9.12
CA ARG A 239 -6.44 -12.76 -10.44
C ARG A 239 -7.64 -11.95 -10.91
N PRO A 240 -7.41 -10.82 -11.58
CA PRO A 240 -8.45 -10.20 -12.38
C PRO A 240 -8.85 -11.16 -13.52
N PRO A 241 -10.13 -11.54 -13.65
CA PRO A 241 -10.57 -12.33 -14.81
C PRO A 241 -10.43 -11.54 -16.10
N GLN A 242 -10.44 -12.23 -17.25
CA GLN A 242 -10.36 -11.56 -18.55
C GLN A 242 -11.53 -10.57 -18.70
N GLY A 243 -11.21 -9.30 -18.97
CA GLY A 243 -12.20 -8.24 -19.11
C GLY A 243 -12.88 -7.78 -17.80
N GLY A 244 -12.52 -8.38 -16.64
CA GLY A 244 -13.12 -8.07 -15.35
C GLY A 244 -12.13 -7.55 -14.31
N ARG A 245 -12.63 -7.37 -13.08
CA ARG A 245 -11.84 -6.94 -11.93
C ARG A 245 -11.58 -8.10 -10.96
N ALA A 246 -10.43 -8.10 -10.34
CA ALA A 246 -10.09 -8.98 -9.22
C ALA A 246 -11.05 -8.77 -8.03
N PRO A 247 -11.16 -9.73 -7.11
CA PRO A 247 -11.99 -9.54 -5.93
C PRO A 247 -11.43 -8.45 -5.00
N PHE A 248 -12.35 -7.68 -4.41
CA PHE A 248 -12.03 -6.76 -3.33
C PHE A 248 -11.72 -7.55 -2.06
N PRO A 249 -10.67 -7.21 -1.28
CA PRO A 249 -10.45 -7.85 0.01
C PRO A 249 -11.60 -7.54 0.97
N SER A 250 -12.46 -8.52 1.27
CA SER A 250 -13.71 -8.32 2.03
C SER A 250 -13.47 -7.87 3.49
N LEU A 251 -12.28 -8.11 4.02
CA LEU A 251 -11.86 -7.61 5.33
C LEU A 251 -11.54 -6.11 5.33
N ALA A 252 -11.33 -5.50 4.16
CA ALA A 252 -11.02 -4.08 4.04
C ALA A 252 -12.29 -3.26 3.86
N ASN A 253 -12.40 -2.15 4.59
CA ASN A 253 -13.50 -1.19 4.38
C ASN A 253 -13.21 -0.27 3.19
N SER A 254 -11.93 0.06 3.00
CA SER A 254 -11.49 0.97 1.94
C SER A 254 -10.12 0.53 1.40
N TRP A 255 -9.98 0.57 0.09
CA TRP A 255 -8.72 0.33 -0.62
C TRP A 255 -8.30 1.59 -1.36
N ILE A 256 -7.18 2.18 -0.95
CA ILE A 256 -6.66 3.44 -1.48
C ILE A 256 -5.35 3.17 -2.21
N ASN A 257 -5.28 3.56 -3.49
CA ASN A 257 -4.08 3.40 -4.30
C ASN A 257 -3.39 4.75 -4.54
N LEU A 258 -2.07 4.79 -4.37
CA LEU A 258 -1.25 5.97 -4.60
C LEU A 258 -0.19 5.68 -5.65
N ASP A 259 -0.04 6.60 -6.59
CA ASP A 259 0.97 6.57 -7.65
C ASP A 259 1.62 7.94 -7.82
N ALA A 260 2.95 8.00 -7.85
CA ALA A 260 3.70 9.22 -8.06
C ALA A 260 4.12 9.38 -9.53
N GLN A 261 4.17 10.61 -10.00
CA GLN A 261 4.68 10.93 -11.32
C GLN A 261 6.14 10.45 -11.46
N GLY A 262 6.39 9.63 -12.47
CA GLY A 262 7.70 9.03 -12.70
C GLY A 262 7.97 7.74 -11.91
N ASP A 263 7.02 7.24 -11.14
CA ASP A 263 7.10 5.90 -10.57
C ASP A 263 6.87 4.85 -11.68
N LEU A 264 7.87 4.02 -11.93
CA LEU A 264 7.80 3.00 -12.99
C LEU A 264 7.13 1.70 -12.54
N VAL A 265 6.99 1.50 -11.21
CA VAL A 265 6.32 0.33 -10.63
C VAL A 265 4.85 0.63 -10.39
N GLY A 266 4.56 1.81 -9.84
CA GLY A 266 3.21 2.28 -9.57
C GLY A 266 2.35 2.42 -10.81
N GLY A 267 1.09 2.74 -10.61
CA GLY A 267 0.12 3.01 -11.67
C GLY A 267 -1.31 2.80 -11.22
N SER A 268 -2.26 3.06 -12.14
CA SER A 268 -3.68 2.86 -11.88
C SER A 268 -4.03 1.38 -11.68
N LEU A 269 -4.83 1.11 -10.67
CA LEU A 269 -5.39 -0.21 -10.37
C LEU A 269 -6.86 -0.32 -10.78
N SER A 270 -7.60 0.78 -10.89
CA SER A 270 -9.07 0.80 -11.01
C SER A 270 -9.64 0.02 -12.18
N ARG A 271 -8.86 -0.20 -13.23
CA ARG A 271 -9.29 -1.03 -14.39
C ARG A 271 -9.37 -2.52 -14.05
N ARG A 272 -8.48 -3.01 -13.16
CA ARG A 272 -8.30 -4.43 -12.87
C ARG A 272 -8.63 -4.79 -11.43
N PHE A 273 -8.66 -3.82 -10.53
CA PHE A 273 -8.98 -3.99 -9.12
C PHE A 273 -10.04 -2.98 -8.68
N PRO A 274 -10.96 -3.36 -7.80
CA PRO A 274 -12.05 -2.50 -7.35
C PRO A 274 -11.60 -1.56 -6.22
N VAL A 275 -10.54 -0.77 -6.45
CA VAL A 275 -10.07 0.21 -5.46
C VAL A 275 -11.15 1.25 -5.17
N SER A 276 -11.23 1.66 -3.91
CA SER A 276 -12.20 2.67 -3.45
C SER A 276 -11.82 4.06 -3.91
N ARG A 277 -10.52 4.36 -3.94
CA ARG A 277 -9.97 5.64 -4.41
C ARG A 277 -8.57 5.45 -4.99
N GLU A 278 -8.24 6.29 -5.98
CA GLU A 278 -6.89 6.39 -6.54
C GLU A 278 -6.41 7.85 -6.51
N TYR A 279 -5.14 8.01 -6.16
CA TYR A 279 -4.39 9.25 -6.26
C TYR A 279 -3.24 9.00 -7.23
N LEU A 280 -3.37 9.50 -8.45
CA LEU A 280 -2.44 9.25 -9.54
C LEU A 280 -1.62 10.47 -9.89
N ASN A 281 -0.40 10.25 -10.38
CA ASN A 281 0.54 11.30 -10.79
C ASN A 281 0.86 12.30 -9.66
N LEU A 282 0.93 11.82 -8.42
CA LEU A 282 1.34 12.64 -7.28
C LEU A 282 2.74 13.19 -7.52
N LEU A 283 2.91 14.49 -7.28
CA LEU A 283 4.21 15.11 -7.50
C LEU A 283 5.24 14.60 -6.48
N PRO A 284 6.39 14.04 -6.91
CA PRO A 284 7.46 13.62 -6.02
C PRO A 284 8.28 14.83 -5.56
N THR A 285 7.67 15.71 -4.77
CA THR A 285 8.20 17.02 -4.37
C THR A 285 9.54 16.95 -3.65
N THR A 286 9.89 15.78 -3.13
CA THR A 286 11.14 15.52 -2.40
C THR A 286 12.28 15.07 -3.31
N CYS A 287 11.98 14.79 -4.57
CA CYS A 287 12.96 14.31 -5.53
C CYS A 287 13.66 15.49 -6.23
N PRO A 288 14.96 15.37 -6.55
CA PRO A 288 15.64 16.37 -7.33
C PRO A 288 14.91 16.59 -8.66
N LYS A 289 14.50 17.82 -8.89
CA LYS A 289 13.95 18.22 -10.18
C LYS A 289 15.13 18.43 -11.12
N ARG A 290 15.19 17.66 -12.20
CA ARG A 290 16.17 17.80 -13.28
C ARG A 290 15.58 18.65 -14.39
N LEU A 291 16.40 19.06 -15.37
CA LEU A 291 15.93 19.87 -16.51
C LEU A 291 14.73 19.27 -17.24
N TRP A 292 14.58 17.94 -17.19
CA TRP A 292 13.60 17.17 -17.97
C TRP A 292 12.69 16.27 -17.11
N GLY A 293 12.55 16.54 -15.79
CA GLY A 293 11.67 15.76 -14.94
C GLY A 293 12.25 15.37 -13.58
N TYR A 294 11.68 14.35 -12.95
CA TYR A 294 12.10 13.84 -11.65
C TYR A 294 12.98 12.59 -11.81
N ASP A 295 13.81 12.33 -10.80
CA ASP A 295 14.57 11.08 -10.71
C ASP A 295 13.58 9.91 -10.49
N LEU A 296 13.52 8.98 -11.43
CA LEU A 296 12.54 7.89 -11.45
C LEU A 296 12.69 6.94 -10.25
N GLY A 297 13.93 6.67 -9.83
CA GLY A 297 14.18 5.85 -8.63
C GLY A 297 13.77 6.56 -7.35
N CYS A 298 13.97 7.89 -7.30
CA CYS A 298 13.49 8.70 -6.19
C CYS A 298 11.96 8.75 -6.13
N ALA A 299 11.28 8.84 -7.29
CA ALA A 299 9.82 8.92 -7.35
C ALA A 299 9.17 7.73 -6.64
N HIS A 300 9.67 6.51 -6.88
CA HIS A 300 9.17 5.29 -6.23
C HIS A 300 9.32 5.27 -4.71
N GLY A 301 10.30 5.98 -4.15
CA GLY A 301 10.53 6.11 -2.69
C GLY A 301 9.98 7.40 -2.07
N SER A 302 9.41 8.31 -2.86
CA SER A 302 9.07 9.67 -2.40
C SER A 302 7.88 9.78 -1.45
N TYR A 303 7.01 8.78 -1.44
CA TYR A 303 5.75 8.81 -0.69
C TYR A 303 5.95 9.00 0.83
N PHE A 304 6.97 8.35 1.38
CA PHE A 304 7.22 8.30 2.82
C PHE A 304 8.29 9.29 3.29
N GLN A 305 8.59 10.28 2.50
CA GLN A 305 9.49 11.37 2.89
C GLN A 305 8.75 12.36 3.79
N ALA A 306 9.37 12.79 4.89
CA ALA A 306 8.74 13.71 5.85
C ALA A 306 8.36 15.07 5.23
N SER A 307 9.08 15.51 4.21
CA SER A 307 8.80 16.71 3.44
C SER A 307 7.68 16.57 2.41
N ASN A 308 7.21 15.34 2.12
CA ASN A 308 6.06 15.11 1.25
C ASN A 308 4.75 15.26 2.03
N THR A 309 4.43 16.49 2.40
CA THR A 309 3.24 16.81 3.20
C THR A 309 1.95 16.52 2.47
N ALA A 310 1.91 16.69 1.15
CA ALA A 310 0.74 16.37 0.34
C ALA A 310 0.33 14.90 0.48
N VAL A 311 1.28 13.98 0.52
CA VAL A 311 0.97 12.55 0.72
C VAL A 311 0.70 12.24 2.19
N ASN A 312 1.56 12.69 3.10
CA ASN A 312 1.48 12.26 4.51
C ASN A 312 0.32 12.93 5.26
N ARG A 313 0.10 14.25 5.06
CA ARG A 313 -0.98 15.00 5.72
C ARG A 313 -2.29 14.88 4.97
N ASP A 314 -2.27 15.15 3.64
CA ASP A 314 -3.50 15.38 2.89
C ASP A 314 -4.11 14.09 2.33
N ILE A 315 -3.33 12.99 2.26
CA ILE A 315 -3.85 11.68 1.85
C ILE A 315 -3.83 10.71 3.02
N PHE A 316 -2.67 10.27 3.50
CA PHE A 316 -2.64 9.22 4.52
C PHE A 316 -3.38 9.64 5.79
N ALA A 317 -3.02 10.77 6.40
CA ALA A 317 -3.65 11.20 7.63
C ALA A 317 -5.12 11.58 7.43
N ALA A 318 -5.49 12.16 6.28
CA ALA A 318 -6.88 12.50 5.98
C ALA A 318 -7.78 11.25 5.94
N HIS A 319 -7.32 10.14 5.32
CA HIS A 319 -8.05 8.88 5.35
C HIS A 319 -8.05 8.25 6.74
N LEU A 320 -6.89 8.14 7.38
CA LEU A 320 -6.76 7.53 8.71
C LEU A 320 -7.65 8.22 9.75
N LEU A 321 -7.85 9.53 9.65
CA LEU A 321 -8.68 10.34 10.54
C LEU A 321 -10.14 10.48 10.05
N ASP A 322 -10.55 9.77 8.99
CA ASP A 322 -11.86 9.88 8.34
C ASP A 322 -12.20 11.32 7.84
N ARG A 323 -11.23 12.22 7.77
CA ARG A 323 -11.41 13.60 7.27
C ARG A 323 -11.75 13.62 5.78
N ALA A 324 -11.19 12.70 5.01
CA ALA A 324 -11.49 12.57 3.59
C ALA A 324 -12.98 12.31 3.33
N ARG A 325 -13.63 11.47 4.16
CA ARG A 325 -15.07 11.18 4.07
C ARG A 325 -15.91 12.40 4.44
N GLY A 326 -15.53 13.14 5.48
CA GLY A 326 -16.21 14.38 5.89
C GLY A 326 -16.15 15.44 4.79
N LEU A 327 -15.00 15.58 4.13
CA LEU A 327 -14.83 16.50 3.02
C LEU A 327 -15.68 16.10 1.80
N GLU A 328 -15.72 14.82 1.43
CA GLU A 328 -16.57 14.32 0.34
C GLU A 328 -18.05 14.54 0.60
N GLN A 329 -18.50 14.32 1.83
CA GLN A 329 -19.89 14.58 2.24
C GLN A 329 -20.22 16.08 2.15
N ALA A 330 -19.31 16.95 2.59
CA ALA A 330 -19.47 18.39 2.47
C ALA A 330 -19.51 18.86 1.01
N MET A 331 -18.65 18.28 0.15
CA MET A 331 -18.67 18.55 -1.29
C MET A 331 -20.00 18.10 -1.94
N ALA A 332 -20.44 16.88 -1.63
CA ALA A 332 -21.70 16.35 -2.17
C ALA A 332 -22.90 17.20 -1.74
N ALA A 333 -22.92 17.64 -0.48
CA ALA A 333 -23.96 18.55 0.04
C ALA A 333 -23.94 19.91 -0.67
N ALA A 334 -22.76 20.50 -0.87
CA ALA A 334 -22.60 21.78 -1.58
C ALA A 334 -23.07 21.71 -3.06
N ILE A 335 -22.77 20.57 -3.72
CA ILE A 335 -23.24 20.32 -5.10
C ILE A 335 -24.78 20.18 -5.12
N ALA A 336 -25.34 19.42 -4.17
CA ALA A 336 -26.79 19.20 -4.08
C ALA A 336 -27.57 20.50 -3.77
N GLU A 337 -26.97 21.43 -3.03
CA GLU A 337 -27.55 22.74 -2.72
C GLU A 337 -27.43 23.76 -3.85
N GLY A 338 -26.88 23.37 -5.01
CA GLY A 338 -26.77 24.27 -6.20
C GLY A 338 -25.73 25.39 -6.07
N ASN A 339 -24.90 25.35 -5.03
CA ASN A 339 -23.81 26.29 -4.83
C ASN A 339 -22.60 25.87 -5.67
N GLY A 340 -22.67 25.97 -6.99
CA GLY A 340 -21.69 25.43 -7.96
C GLY A 340 -20.26 26.03 -7.91
N VAL A 341 -19.85 26.64 -6.82
CA VAL A 341 -18.48 27.09 -6.60
C VAL A 341 -17.80 26.12 -5.66
N VAL A 342 -17.08 25.16 -6.24
CA VAL A 342 -16.14 24.30 -5.48
C VAL A 342 -14.94 25.17 -5.09
N PRO A 343 -14.64 25.35 -3.80
CA PRO A 343 -13.46 26.10 -3.39
C PRO A 343 -12.19 25.51 -3.98
N GLU A 344 -11.26 26.35 -4.41
CA GLU A 344 -9.99 25.96 -5.05
C GLU A 344 -9.17 24.98 -4.20
N ALA A 345 -9.28 25.08 -2.85
CA ALA A 345 -8.70 24.15 -1.90
C ALA A 345 -9.27 22.70 -2.00
N LEU A 346 -10.50 22.55 -2.51
CA LEU A 346 -11.15 21.25 -2.71
C LEU A 346 -10.81 20.64 -4.08
N LEU A 347 -10.53 21.48 -5.09
CA LEU A 347 -10.08 21.07 -6.41
C LEU A 347 -8.65 20.51 -6.38
N ALA A 348 -7.85 20.90 -5.42
CA ALA A 348 -6.48 20.37 -5.22
C ALA A 348 -6.46 18.98 -4.57
N LEU A 349 -7.60 18.51 -4.05
CA LEU A 349 -7.78 17.20 -3.40
C LEU A 349 -8.59 16.21 -4.26
N ALA A 350 -9.13 16.65 -5.39
CA ALA A 350 -9.86 15.84 -6.38
C ALA A 350 -8.96 15.43 -7.52
#